data_566c1e038757276ef5ea3f68cf561b2b
#
_entry.id   566c1e038757276ef5ea3f68cf561b2b
#
_cell.length_a   1.000
_cell.length_b   1.000
_cell.length_c   1.000
_cell.angle_alpha   90.00
_cell.angle_beta   90.00
_cell.angle_gamma   90.00
#
_symmetry.space_group_name_H-M   'P 1'
#
loop_
_entity.id
_entity.type
_entity.pdbx_description
1 polymer ?
#
loop_
_entity_poly.entity_id
_entity_poly.type
_entity_poly.pdbx_seq_one_letter_code
_entity_poly.pdbx_strand_id
1 'polypeptide(L)'
;VLNGVSEHKNIDKDKIGITGYSYGGMVAFFTAYPKLLDLVSKGNQFAAYMPVYPGCDVVFKEARIVNKPMLMLHAEFDDYAPTIDCINYVKQLKENGNSVELKIYKGAHHGFIKVQERKFYEFVGNMKNCKPGYIDEDGYWFYNNKSWKNMTELETVKAVFKECGGEGVTVWGTKEQQKQAIADTVNFFKTHLN
;
A
#
# COMPACT_ATOMS: atom_id res chain seq x y z
N VAL A 1 -3.19 -6.07 -16.99
CA VAL A 1 -4.55 -6.30 -16.47
C VAL A 1 -5.44 -5.11 -16.79
N LEU A 2 -5.17 -3.86 -16.28
CA LEU A 2 -6.04 -2.70 -16.47
C LEU A 2 -6.38 -2.45 -17.95
N ASN A 3 -5.39 -2.43 -18.84
CA ASN A 3 -5.62 -2.19 -20.27
C ASN A 3 -6.58 -3.23 -20.88
N GLY A 4 -6.38 -4.52 -20.59
CA GLY A 4 -7.27 -5.57 -21.11
C GLY A 4 -8.69 -5.51 -20.55
N VAL A 5 -8.83 -5.08 -19.29
CA VAL A 5 -10.16 -4.88 -18.66
C VAL A 5 -10.86 -3.66 -19.26
N SER A 6 -10.12 -2.56 -19.50
CA SER A 6 -10.65 -1.31 -20.06
C SER A 6 -11.13 -1.45 -21.52
N GLU A 7 -10.61 -2.43 -22.24
CA GLU A 7 -10.99 -2.72 -23.63
C GLU A 7 -12.22 -3.67 -23.73
N HIS A 8 -12.68 -4.22 -22.62
CA HIS A 8 -13.77 -5.18 -22.62
C HIS A 8 -15.12 -4.47 -22.79
N LYS A 9 -15.90 -4.87 -23.81
CA LYS A 9 -17.15 -4.20 -24.23
C LYS A 9 -18.24 -4.04 -23.16
N ASN A 10 -18.22 -4.87 -22.11
CA ASN A 10 -19.22 -4.84 -21.02
C ASN A 10 -18.70 -4.14 -19.77
N ILE A 11 -17.55 -3.48 -19.84
CA ILE A 11 -16.93 -2.79 -18.69
C ILE A 11 -16.85 -1.30 -19.00
N ASP A 12 -17.35 -0.51 -18.07
CA ASP A 12 -17.13 0.93 -18.08
C ASP A 12 -15.70 1.21 -17.58
N LYS A 13 -14.82 1.60 -18.50
CA LYS A 13 -13.41 1.86 -18.20
C LYS A 13 -13.20 2.98 -17.17
N ASP A 14 -14.16 3.88 -17.04
CA ASP A 14 -14.11 5.00 -16.12
C ASP A 14 -14.64 4.65 -14.72
N LYS A 15 -15.07 3.40 -14.52
CA LYS A 15 -15.61 2.84 -13.27
C LYS A 15 -14.84 1.61 -12.77
N ILE A 16 -13.56 1.50 -13.06
CA ILE A 16 -12.72 0.42 -12.59
C ILE A 16 -11.97 0.87 -11.33
N GLY A 17 -12.25 0.24 -10.20
CA GLY A 17 -11.47 0.43 -8.96
C GLY A 17 -10.41 -0.64 -8.78
N ILE A 18 -9.42 -0.36 -7.93
CA ILE A 18 -8.41 -1.34 -7.52
C ILE A 18 -8.38 -1.47 -6.01
N THR A 19 -8.29 -2.69 -5.53
CA THR A 19 -7.96 -3.01 -4.13
C THR A 19 -6.97 -4.16 -4.09
N GLY A 20 -6.23 -4.23 -3.01
CA GLY A 20 -5.30 -5.32 -2.75
C GLY A 20 -4.89 -5.34 -1.28
N TYR A 21 -4.36 -6.47 -0.83
CA TYR A 21 -4.03 -6.75 0.57
C TYR A 21 -2.55 -6.98 0.74
N SER A 22 -1.92 -6.40 1.76
CA SER A 22 -0.49 -6.56 2.03
C SER A 22 0.35 -6.19 0.81
N TYR A 23 1.13 -7.08 0.24
CA TYR A 23 1.85 -6.87 -1.02
C TYR A 23 0.92 -6.42 -2.17
N GLY A 24 -0.28 -7.03 -2.28
CA GLY A 24 -1.31 -6.57 -3.23
C GLY A 24 -1.80 -5.15 -2.92
N GLY A 25 -1.80 -4.75 -1.64
CA GLY A 25 -2.07 -3.38 -1.20
C GLY A 25 -0.98 -2.41 -1.67
N MET A 26 0.29 -2.81 -1.63
CA MET A 26 1.39 -2.02 -2.21
C MET A 26 1.22 -1.87 -3.72
N VAL A 27 0.84 -2.94 -4.42
CA VAL A 27 0.56 -2.86 -5.87
C VAL A 27 -0.57 -1.88 -6.16
N ALA A 28 -1.69 -1.96 -5.40
CA ALA A 28 -2.79 -1.01 -5.54
C ALA A 28 -2.34 0.43 -5.27
N PHE A 29 -1.52 0.65 -4.25
CA PHE A 29 -0.98 1.94 -3.89
C PHE A 29 -0.01 2.49 -4.95
N PHE A 30 0.93 1.67 -5.41
CA PHE A 30 1.95 2.08 -6.38
C PHE A 30 1.36 2.39 -7.77
N THR A 31 0.28 1.70 -8.16
CA THR A 31 -0.42 2.03 -9.41
C THR A 31 -1.16 3.39 -9.37
N ALA A 32 -1.21 4.06 -8.22
CA ALA A 32 -1.64 5.45 -8.15
C ALA A 32 -0.50 6.46 -8.41
N TYR A 33 0.75 6.03 -8.52
CA TYR A 33 1.86 6.91 -8.83
C TYR A 33 1.90 7.21 -10.34
N PRO A 34 1.81 8.50 -10.76
CA PRO A 34 1.62 8.84 -12.16
C PRO A 34 2.68 8.25 -13.09
N LYS A 35 3.95 8.39 -12.76
CA LYS A 35 5.05 7.88 -13.61
C LYS A 35 5.01 6.36 -13.79
N LEU A 36 4.70 5.60 -12.73
CA LEU A 36 4.57 4.15 -12.84
C LEU A 36 3.34 3.78 -13.66
N LEU A 37 2.24 4.51 -13.45
CA LEU A 37 1.01 4.30 -14.22
C LEU A 37 1.24 4.52 -15.72
N ASP A 38 1.94 5.59 -16.10
CA ASP A 38 2.28 5.90 -17.49
C ASP A 38 3.10 4.78 -18.16
N LEU A 39 4.03 4.17 -17.42
CA LEU A 39 4.84 3.05 -17.92
C LEU A 39 4.03 1.79 -18.20
N VAL A 40 2.99 1.52 -17.41
CA VAL A 40 2.31 0.20 -17.43
C VAL A 40 0.88 0.24 -17.99
N SER A 41 0.24 1.40 -18.08
CA SER A 41 -1.20 1.52 -18.35
C SER A 41 -1.57 2.19 -19.67
N LYS A 42 -0.62 2.71 -20.44
CA LYS A 42 -0.89 3.44 -21.70
C LYS A 42 -1.94 4.56 -21.54
N GLY A 43 -1.88 5.28 -20.42
CA GLY A 43 -2.82 6.36 -20.09
C GLY A 43 -4.11 5.92 -19.39
N ASN A 44 -4.39 4.63 -19.23
CA ASN A 44 -5.52 4.17 -18.40
C ASN A 44 -5.19 4.33 -16.92
N GLN A 45 -6.20 4.68 -16.12
CA GLN A 45 -6.07 4.78 -14.66
C GLN A 45 -7.30 4.18 -13.97
N PHE A 46 -7.13 3.75 -12.74
CA PHE A 46 -8.28 3.34 -11.93
C PHE A 46 -9.08 4.57 -11.49
N ALA A 47 -10.40 4.41 -11.36
CA ALA A 47 -11.30 5.45 -10.88
C ALA A 47 -11.23 5.64 -9.35
N ALA A 48 -10.85 4.59 -8.61
CA ALA A 48 -10.71 4.59 -7.16
C ALA A 48 -9.67 3.57 -6.70
N TYR A 49 -8.95 3.88 -5.61
CA TYR A 49 -7.85 3.08 -5.08
C TYR A 49 -8.10 2.72 -3.63
N MET A 50 -8.00 1.44 -3.27
CA MET A 50 -8.15 1.02 -1.88
C MET A 50 -7.05 0.02 -1.47
N PRO A 51 -5.85 0.50 -1.15
CA PRO A 51 -4.81 -0.32 -0.55
C PRO A 51 -5.17 -0.74 0.88
N VAL A 52 -5.01 -2.02 1.20
CA VAL A 52 -5.35 -2.58 2.50
C VAL A 52 -4.09 -3.14 3.16
N TYR A 53 -3.73 -2.59 4.30
CA TYR A 53 -2.47 -2.79 5.05
C TYR A 53 -1.24 -2.92 4.14
N PRO A 54 -1.00 -1.91 3.24
CA PRO A 54 0.20 -1.87 2.43
C PRO A 54 1.43 -1.59 3.30
N GLY A 55 2.63 -1.96 2.82
CA GLY A 55 3.86 -1.38 3.36
C GLY A 55 4.00 0.07 2.90
N CYS A 56 4.37 0.96 3.83
CA CYS A 56 4.82 2.32 3.53
C CYS A 56 6.30 2.51 3.91
N ASP A 57 7.01 1.40 4.01
CA ASP A 57 8.47 1.34 4.12
C ASP A 57 9.19 1.72 2.82
N VAL A 58 8.45 1.71 1.71
CA VAL A 58 8.86 2.26 0.42
C VAL A 58 7.80 3.24 -0.06
N VAL A 59 8.19 4.49 -0.26
CA VAL A 59 7.30 5.59 -0.68
C VAL A 59 7.86 6.33 -1.89
N PHE A 60 7.07 7.18 -2.51
CA PHE A 60 7.56 8.05 -3.59
C PHE A 60 8.05 9.39 -3.02
N LYS A 61 9.24 9.82 -3.43
CA LYS A 61 9.89 11.05 -2.95
C LYS A 61 9.01 12.29 -3.11
N GLU A 62 8.30 12.39 -4.21
CA GLU A 62 7.45 13.53 -4.50
C GLU A 62 6.12 13.55 -3.70
N ALA A 63 5.78 12.46 -3.00
CA ALA A 63 4.50 12.28 -2.30
C ALA A 63 3.30 12.78 -3.15
N ARG A 64 3.19 12.29 -4.38
CA ARG A 64 2.14 12.64 -5.34
C ARG A 64 1.49 11.37 -5.90
N ILE A 65 0.18 11.37 -5.98
CA ILE A 65 -0.62 10.32 -6.63
C ILE A 65 -1.55 10.95 -7.67
N VAL A 66 -2.17 10.11 -8.50
CA VAL A 66 -3.21 10.56 -9.44
C VAL A 66 -4.37 11.23 -8.69
N ASN A 67 -5.01 12.21 -9.32
CA ASN A 67 -6.16 12.92 -8.73
C ASN A 67 -7.42 12.04 -8.78
N LYS A 68 -7.38 10.94 -8.02
CA LYS A 68 -8.49 9.99 -7.85
C LYS A 68 -8.62 9.65 -6.36
N PRO A 69 -9.84 9.34 -5.88
CA PRO A 69 -10.05 9.00 -4.48
C PRO A 69 -9.26 7.76 -4.05
N MET A 70 -8.63 7.86 -2.89
CA MET A 70 -7.94 6.73 -2.26
C MET A 70 -8.40 6.59 -0.81
N LEU A 71 -8.78 5.37 -0.42
CA LEU A 71 -9.01 4.97 0.97
C LEU A 71 -8.02 3.88 1.34
N MET A 72 -7.07 4.19 2.21
CA MET A 72 -6.13 3.22 2.77
C MET A 72 -6.70 2.65 4.07
N LEU A 73 -6.80 1.32 4.18
CA LEU A 73 -7.19 0.63 5.41
C LEU A 73 -5.94 0.06 6.08
N HIS A 74 -5.76 0.29 7.39
CA HIS A 74 -4.58 -0.20 8.10
C HIS A 74 -4.91 -0.73 9.50
N ALA A 75 -4.04 -1.56 10.06
CA ALA A 75 -4.16 -2.12 11.39
C ALA A 75 -3.37 -1.27 12.39
N GLU A 76 -3.90 -1.07 13.62
CA GLU A 76 -3.21 -0.26 14.64
C GLU A 76 -1.86 -0.87 15.08
N PHE A 77 -1.83 -2.20 15.25
CA PHE A 77 -0.65 -2.92 15.74
C PHE A 77 -0.01 -3.76 14.63
N ASP A 78 0.12 -3.19 13.43
CA ASP A 78 0.80 -3.87 12.33
C ASP A 78 2.32 -3.83 12.57
N ASP A 79 2.87 -4.98 12.94
CA ASP A 79 4.29 -5.19 13.20
C ASP A 79 5.05 -5.75 11.99
N TYR A 80 4.34 -5.97 10.87
CA TYR A 80 4.91 -6.37 9.59
C TYR A 80 5.06 -5.16 8.64
N ALA A 81 4.02 -4.37 8.50
CA ALA A 81 3.97 -3.13 7.73
C ALA A 81 3.63 -1.97 8.68
N PRO A 82 4.60 -1.29 9.30
CA PRO A 82 4.34 -0.36 10.38
C PRO A 82 3.37 0.75 10.01
N THR A 83 2.28 0.87 10.75
CA THR A 83 1.20 1.84 10.51
C THR A 83 1.68 3.28 10.58
N ILE A 84 2.69 3.55 11.42
CA ILE A 84 3.24 4.90 11.57
C ILE A 84 3.84 5.44 10.27
N ASP A 85 4.42 4.57 9.45
CA ASP A 85 5.00 4.97 8.17
C ASP A 85 3.91 5.41 7.20
N CYS A 86 2.79 4.68 7.16
CA CYS A 86 1.63 5.05 6.36
C CYS A 86 0.96 6.33 6.88
N ILE A 87 0.86 6.53 8.21
CA ILE A 87 0.35 7.78 8.80
C ILE A 87 1.17 8.97 8.31
N ASN A 88 2.49 8.87 8.41
CA ASN A 88 3.40 9.94 8.02
C ASN A 88 3.33 10.22 6.52
N TYR A 89 3.29 9.18 5.70
CA TYR A 89 3.23 9.37 4.25
C TYR A 89 1.88 9.89 3.76
N VAL A 90 0.77 9.40 4.32
CA VAL A 90 -0.57 9.94 4.02
C VAL A 90 -0.69 11.40 4.41
N LYS A 91 -0.05 11.81 5.51
CA LYS A 91 0.02 13.23 5.89
C LYS A 91 0.71 14.06 4.80
N GLN A 92 1.88 13.62 4.31
CA GLN A 92 2.59 14.29 3.21
C GLN A 92 1.76 14.34 1.92
N LEU A 93 1.07 13.25 1.57
CA LEU A 93 0.16 13.22 0.42
C LEU A 93 -0.94 14.27 0.55
N LYS A 94 -1.58 14.40 1.72
CA LYS A 94 -2.61 15.42 1.98
C LYS A 94 -2.07 16.84 1.90
N GLU A 95 -0.91 17.09 2.49
CA GLU A 95 -0.22 18.39 2.44
C GLU A 95 0.09 18.80 0.99
N ASN A 96 0.33 17.82 0.11
CA ASN A 96 0.52 18.02 -1.33
C ASN A 96 -0.81 18.03 -2.13
N GLY A 97 -1.96 18.12 -1.46
CA GLY A 97 -3.27 18.28 -2.09
C GLY A 97 -3.87 16.99 -2.66
N ASN A 98 -3.34 15.81 -2.31
CA ASN A 98 -3.91 14.55 -2.82
C ASN A 98 -5.16 14.13 -2.05
N SER A 99 -6.14 13.54 -2.75
CA SER A 99 -7.36 12.98 -2.18
C SER A 99 -7.11 11.58 -1.62
N VAL A 100 -6.66 11.49 -0.38
CA VAL A 100 -6.36 10.23 0.31
C VAL A 100 -6.89 10.24 1.73
N GLU A 101 -7.52 9.14 2.14
CA GLU A 101 -7.94 8.89 3.51
C GLU A 101 -7.22 7.66 4.06
N LEU A 102 -6.92 7.67 5.36
CA LEU A 102 -6.38 6.54 6.10
C LEU A 102 -7.33 6.18 7.23
N LYS A 103 -7.82 4.95 7.23
CA LYS A 103 -8.64 4.40 8.30
C LYS A 103 -7.86 3.32 9.05
N ILE A 104 -7.73 3.52 10.36
CA ILE A 104 -6.99 2.61 11.25
C ILE A 104 -7.98 1.80 12.08
N TYR A 105 -7.83 0.48 12.07
CA TYR A 105 -8.63 -0.46 12.83
C TYR A 105 -7.96 -0.73 14.18
N LYS A 106 -8.58 -0.23 15.26
CA LYS A 106 -8.05 -0.36 16.63
C LYS A 106 -7.91 -1.82 17.04
N GLY A 107 -6.79 -2.15 17.68
CA GLY A 107 -6.48 -3.50 18.16
C GLY A 107 -6.15 -4.52 17.07
N ALA A 108 -6.24 -4.15 15.78
CA ALA A 108 -5.94 -5.04 14.66
C ALA A 108 -4.44 -5.19 14.45
N HIS A 109 -4.05 -6.35 13.93
CA HIS A 109 -2.70 -6.66 13.45
C HIS A 109 -2.70 -6.90 11.93
N HIS A 110 -1.54 -7.17 11.35
CA HIS A 110 -1.43 -7.48 9.92
C HIS A 110 -2.42 -8.57 9.50
N GLY A 111 -3.01 -8.45 8.33
CA GLY A 111 -3.97 -9.44 7.83
C GLY A 111 -5.32 -9.47 8.55
N PHE A 112 -5.71 -8.42 9.27
CA PHE A 112 -6.91 -8.36 10.11
C PHE A 112 -8.24 -8.66 9.40
N ILE A 113 -8.28 -8.58 8.09
CA ILE A 113 -9.48 -8.95 7.31
C ILE A 113 -9.72 -10.47 7.31
N LYS A 114 -8.69 -11.28 7.55
CA LYS A 114 -8.87 -12.71 7.73
C LYS A 114 -9.31 -12.97 9.17
N VAL A 115 -10.48 -13.59 9.34
CA VAL A 115 -10.90 -14.08 10.65
C VAL A 115 -10.10 -15.33 10.96
N GLN A 116 -9.21 -15.23 11.92
CA GLN A 116 -8.34 -16.32 12.33
C GLN A 116 -7.94 -16.17 13.80
N GLU A 117 -7.44 -17.22 14.41
CA GLU A 117 -6.79 -17.15 15.70
C GLU A 117 -5.55 -16.26 15.60
N ARG A 118 -5.26 -15.53 16.69
CA ARG A 118 -4.05 -14.72 16.78
C ARG A 118 -2.82 -15.62 16.69
N LYS A 119 -1.96 -15.37 15.69
CA LYS A 119 -0.73 -16.12 15.45
C LYS A 119 0.45 -15.19 15.43
N PHE A 120 1.51 -15.63 16.08
CA PHE A 120 2.83 -15.01 15.98
C PHE A 120 3.74 -15.91 15.15
N TYR A 121 4.35 -15.34 14.13
CA TYR A 121 5.27 -16.01 13.23
C TYR A 121 6.69 -15.54 13.54
N GLU A 122 7.40 -16.30 14.36
CA GLU A 122 8.70 -15.93 14.94
C GLU A 122 9.76 -15.64 13.89
N PHE A 123 9.83 -16.43 12.82
CA PHE A 123 10.89 -16.37 11.80
C PHE A 123 10.51 -15.57 10.56
N VAL A 124 9.42 -14.82 10.59
CA VAL A 124 9.05 -13.94 9.47
C VAL A 124 9.81 -12.64 9.60
N GLY A 125 10.62 -12.33 8.58
CA GLY A 125 11.36 -11.08 8.52
C GLY A 125 10.42 -9.87 8.37
N ASN A 126 10.77 -8.76 9.00
CA ASN A 126 10.02 -7.50 8.92
C ASN A 126 10.98 -6.30 8.88
N MET A 127 10.45 -5.15 8.51
CA MET A 127 11.20 -3.89 8.41
C MET A 127 10.76 -2.86 9.46
N LYS A 128 10.13 -3.30 10.55
CA LYS A 128 9.52 -2.41 11.57
C LYS A 128 10.50 -1.44 12.25
N ASN A 129 11.78 -1.73 12.24
CA ASN A 129 12.82 -0.87 12.81
C ASN A 129 13.52 -0.02 11.75
N CYS A 130 13.18 -0.18 10.48
CA CYS A 130 13.74 0.57 9.38
C CYS A 130 12.97 1.89 9.21
N LYS A 131 13.68 2.94 8.79
CA LYS A 131 13.01 4.13 8.27
C LYS A 131 12.51 3.86 6.86
N PRO A 132 11.44 4.52 6.41
CA PRO A 132 11.02 4.39 5.02
C PRO A 132 12.12 4.79 4.05
N GLY A 133 12.32 3.96 3.03
CA GLY A 133 13.05 4.35 1.83
C GLY A 133 12.13 5.08 0.85
N TYR A 134 12.69 5.65 -0.21
CA TYR A 134 11.90 6.32 -1.22
C TYR A 134 12.32 5.93 -2.64
N ILE A 135 11.36 5.99 -3.55
CA ILE A 135 11.59 5.89 -4.99
C ILE A 135 11.69 7.31 -5.54
N ASP A 136 12.78 7.60 -6.25
CA ASP A 136 13.00 8.90 -6.87
C ASP A 136 12.26 9.05 -8.22
N GLU A 137 12.48 10.18 -8.88
CA GLU A 137 11.86 10.48 -10.16
C GLU A 137 12.34 9.61 -11.32
N ASP A 138 13.51 8.97 -11.20
CA ASP A 138 14.05 8.03 -12.17
C ASP A 138 13.58 6.59 -11.92
N GLY A 139 12.85 6.34 -10.83
CA GLY A 139 12.34 5.03 -10.44
C GLY A 139 13.31 4.20 -9.61
N TYR A 140 14.41 4.79 -9.15
CA TYR A 140 15.36 4.10 -8.27
C TYR A 140 14.94 4.21 -6.81
N TRP A 141 14.99 3.08 -6.11
CA TRP A 141 14.79 3.05 -4.67
C TRP A 141 16.05 3.48 -3.92
N PHE A 142 15.86 4.29 -2.90
CA PHE A 142 16.90 4.77 -1.99
C PHE A 142 16.54 4.49 -0.54
N TYR A 143 17.53 4.00 0.18
CA TYR A 143 17.50 3.86 1.63
C TYR A 143 18.86 4.28 2.20
N ASN A 144 18.91 5.38 2.98
CA ASN A 144 20.15 6.01 3.40
C ASN A 144 21.07 6.27 2.18
N ASN A 145 22.25 5.66 2.16
CA ASN A 145 23.21 5.73 1.05
C ASN A 145 23.18 4.52 0.12
N LYS A 146 22.18 3.66 0.23
CA LYS A 146 21.98 2.48 -0.63
C LYS A 146 20.94 2.79 -1.71
N SER A 147 21.16 2.30 -2.91
CA SER A 147 20.23 2.51 -4.02
C SER A 147 20.35 1.40 -5.06
N TRP A 148 19.26 1.07 -5.72
CA TRP A 148 19.26 0.22 -6.92
C TRP A 148 20.07 0.78 -8.07
N LYS A 149 20.39 2.06 -8.06
CA LYS A 149 21.26 2.68 -9.06
C LYS A 149 22.68 2.12 -9.06
N ASN A 150 23.16 1.70 -7.88
CA ASN A 150 24.54 1.24 -7.67
C ASN A 150 24.63 -0.22 -7.18
N MET A 151 23.50 -0.85 -6.90
CA MET A 151 23.37 -2.19 -6.34
C MET A 151 22.20 -2.90 -7.00
N THR A 152 22.23 -4.22 -7.08
CA THR A 152 21.03 -4.97 -7.46
C THR A 152 19.94 -4.83 -6.39
N GLU A 153 18.69 -5.07 -6.77
CA GLU A 153 17.56 -5.06 -5.84
C GLU A 153 17.82 -5.97 -4.63
N LEU A 154 18.25 -7.20 -4.89
CA LEU A 154 18.53 -8.19 -3.85
C LEU A 154 19.65 -7.76 -2.90
N GLU A 155 20.73 -7.19 -3.41
CA GLU A 155 21.84 -6.68 -2.59
C GLU A 155 21.37 -5.53 -1.72
N THR A 156 20.57 -4.61 -2.27
CA THR A 156 20.02 -3.48 -1.54
C THR A 156 19.10 -3.93 -0.42
N VAL A 157 18.15 -4.83 -0.71
CA VAL A 157 17.23 -5.38 0.31
C VAL A 157 18.01 -6.11 1.40
N LYS A 158 18.98 -6.95 1.06
CA LYS A 158 19.83 -7.64 2.05
C LYS A 158 20.63 -6.67 2.92
N ALA A 159 21.17 -5.61 2.32
CA ALA A 159 21.94 -4.61 3.05
C ALA A 159 21.07 -3.81 4.03
N VAL A 160 19.85 -3.43 3.62
CA VAL A 160 18.88 -2.75 4.47
C VAL A 160 18.41 -3.67 5.59
N PHE A 161 18.03 -4.91 5.28
CA PHE A 161 17.60 -5.88 6.29
C PHE A 161 18.69 -6.15 7.34
N LYS A 162 19.96 -6.24 6.93
CA LYS A 162 21.09 -6.37 7.86
C LYS A 162 21.25 -5.16 8.78
N GLU A 163 20.89 -3.97 8.31
CA GLU A 163 21.04 -2.72 9.08
C GLU A 163 19.93 -2.54 10.13
N CYS A 164 18.69 -2.84 9.77
CA CYS A 164 17.52 -2.50 10.59
C CYS A 164 16.42 -3.56 10.58
N GLY A 165 16.56 -4.63 9.78
CA GLY A 165 15.58 -5.71 9.72
C GLY A 165 15.38 -6.38 11.07
N GLY A 166 14.22 -6.96 11.26
CA GLY A 166 13.85 -7.73 12.43
C GLY A 166 13.11 -9.01 12.05
N GLU A 167 12.73 -9.77 13.04
CA GLU A 167 11.92 -10.97 12.91
C GLU A 167 10.72 -10.90 13.84
N GLY A 168 9.70 -11.69 13.53
CA GLY A 168 8.48 -11.80 14.30
C GLY A 168 7.36 -10.89 13.78
N VAL A 169 6.24 -11.53 13.41
CA VAL A 169 5.05 -10.86 12.88
C VAL A 169 3.81 -11.45 13.51
N THR A 170 2.93 -10.58 13.99
CA THR A 170 1.61 -10.96 14.50
C THR A 170 0.56 -10.77 13.41
N VAL A 171 -0.24 -11.81 13.19
CA VAL A 171 -1.38 -11.78 12.27
C VAL A 171 -2.66 -12.03 13.03
N TRP A 172 -3.59 -11.07 12.99
CA TRP A 172 -4.85 -11.20 13.71
C TRP A 172 -5.87 -10.13 13.35
N GLY A 173 -7.15 -10.54 13.38
CA GLY A 173 -8.31 -9.65 13.33
C GLY A 173 -9.56 -10.30 13.89
N THR A 174 -10.52 -9.47 14.28
CA THR A 174 -11.83 -9.92 14.77
C THR A 174 -12.87 -10.00 13.66
N LYS A 175 -13.96 -10.71 13.90
CA LYS A 175 -15.12 -10.73 12.97
C LYS A 175 -15.73 -9.34 12.77
N GLU A 176 -15.71 -8.51 13.80
CA GLU A 176 -16.22 -7.14 13.78
C GLU A 176 -15.36 -6.27 12.85
N GLN A 177 -14.03 -6.38 12.98
CA GLN A 177 -13.09 -5.65 12.11
C GLN A 177 -13.23 -6.10 10.66
N GLN A 178 -13.39 -7.40 10.40
CA GLN A 178 -13.65 -7.91 9.05
C GLN A 178 -14.95 -7.34 8.46
N LYS A 179 -16.06 -7.41 9.22
CA LYS A 179 -17.36 -6.86 8.79
C LYS A 179 -17.26 -5.38 8.50
N GLN A 180 -16.60 -4.63 9.37
CA GLN A 180 -16.41 -3.19 9.19
C GLN A 180 -15.57 -2.90 7.93
N ALA A 181 -14.48 -3.64 7.70
CA ALA A 181 -13.65 -3.47 6.52
C ALA A 181 -14.39 -3.79 5.22
N ILE A 182 -15.25 -4.82 5.23
CA ILE A 182 -16.12 -5.13 4.09
C ILE A 182 -17.12 -4.00 3.84
N ALA A 183 -17.75 -3.47 4.90
CA ALA A 183 -18.68 -2.35 4.78
C ALA A 183 -17.98 -1.09 4.24
N ASP A 184 -16.80 -0.76 4.76
CA ASP A 184 -16.00 0.37 4.27
C ASP A 184 -15.61 0.20 2.79
N THR A 185 -15.23 -1.01 2.39
CA THR A 185 -14.91 -1.36 1.01
C THR A 185 -16.12 -1.11 0.09
N VAL A 186 -17.26 -1.67 0.46
CA VAL A 186 -18.50 -1.54 -0.33
C VAL A 186 -18.93 -0.08 -0.44
N ASN A 187 -18.91 0.65 0.67
CA ASN A 187 -19.30 2.06 0.71
C ASN A 187 -18.37 2.92 -0.13
N PHE A 188 -17.06 2.73 -0.01
CA PHE A 188 -16.07 3.47 -0.78
C PHE A 188 -16.26 3.28 -2.28
N PHE A 189 -16.32 2.02 -2.76
CA PHE A 189 -16.48 1.77 -4.18
C PHE A 189 -17.87 2.15 -4.71
N LYS A 190 -18.94 2.00 -3.93
CA LYS A 190 -20.26 2.51 -4.31
C LYS A 190 -20.28 4.03 -4.48
N THR A 191 -19.58 4.76 -3.61
CA THR A 191 -19.52 6.23 -3.69
C THR A 191 -18.76 6.72 -4.91
N HIS A 192 -17.71 6.00 -5.32
CA HIS A 192 -16.78 6.49 -6.34
C HIS A 192 -16.87 5.78 -7.70
N LEU A 193 -17.63 4.70 -7.82
CA LEU A 193 -17.79 3.94 -9.07
C LEU A 193 -19.23 3.88 -9.62
N ASN A 194 -20.19 4.51 -8.93
CA ASN A 194 -21.58 4.59 -9.41
C ASN A 194 -21.81 5.69 -10.43
#